data_8555b6996740f2b6e0abd6e7a7f3ba65
#
_entry.id   8555b6996740f2b6e0abd6e7a7f3ba65
#
_cell.length_a   1.000
_cell.length_b   1.000
_cell.length_c   1.000
_cell.angle_alpha   90.00
_cell.angle_beta   90.00
_cell.angle_gamma   90.00
#
_symmetry.space_group_name_H-M   'P 1'
#
loop_
_entity.id
_entity.type
_entity.pdbx_description
1 polymer ?
#
loop_
_entity_poly.entity_id
_entity_poly.type
_entity_poly.pdbx_seq_one_letter_code
_entity_poly.pdbx_strand_id
1 'polypeptide(L)'
;MTRFQALGFPTTKNEDWHFTSVAPIAERAFRLASRGSATAASEVADRRESSRRRDDGSSSLGVTRADLDKFNFGENGWHTIVFVNGVFSEDLSSKAGLGNGVRVSSLADAIKARPSGIERHLGRIAKFEQHTFTALNTAFIADGAFIDLAVDAIVEQPIHLVFVSDGEGASHPRNLIVAGRHSRATVIESYVSLRDSGYFTNAVTEISVGEGAHLDHYKMQRESESAFHVGTVQIGQARDSQLHSFSFAVGGSLARTNIYTSLDGDAATCTLNGLYLTDGTQHIDNQTSIEHIAPNCPSHEVYKGVLDGRSHGVFNGKVYVHPEAQKTDGKQSNNNLLLSPGARVDTKPQLEIFADDVKCTHGATVGRLDEQAMFYLNSRGIGPETARILLTYAFAADVLETIELEPLKVQLEKMVLARFADDV
;
A
#
# COMPACT_ATOMS: atom_id res chain seq x y z
N MET A 1 -21.80 4.70 9.04
CA MET A 1 -21.72 4.48 10.51
C MET A 1 -22.47 3.25 10.99
N THR A 2 -23.75 3.07 10.69
CA THR A 2 -24.56 1.93 11.18
C THR A 2 -23.88 0.57 10.97
N ARG A 3 -23.27 0.36 9.78
CA ARG A 3 -22.58 -0.91 9.51
C ARG A 3 -21.32 -1.10 10.34
N PHE A 4 -20.49 -0.06 10.48
CA PHE A 4 -19.34 -0.09 11.38
C PHE A 4 -19.73 -0.39 12.82
N GLN A 5 -20.80 0.27 13.33
CA GLN A 5 -21.31 0.02 14.68
C GLN A 5 -21.77 -1.43 14.87
N ALA A 6 -22.39 -2.03 13.82
CA ALA A 6 -22.82 -3.42 13.88
C ALA A 6 -21.66 -4.43 13.84
N LEU A 7 -20.58 -4.14 13.08
CA LEU A 7 -19.41 -4.99 13.00
C LEU A 7 -18.51 -4.84 14.25
N GLY A 8 -18.37 -3.63 14.77
CA GLY A 8 -17.37 -3.28 15.80
C GLY A 8 -15.93 -3.39 15.31
N PHE A 9 -14.97 -3.09 16.15
CA PHE A 9 -13.56 -3.40 15.88
C PHE A 9 -13.32 -4.91 15.94
N PRO A 10 -12.55 -5.49 15.01
CA PRO A 10 -12.21 -6.90 15.06
C PRO A 10 -11.32 -7.20 16.26
N THR A 11 -11.38 -8.44 16.69
CA THR A 11 -10.55 -8.98 17.78
C THR A 11 -9.74 -10.17 17.27
N THR A 12 -8.78 -10.63 18.05
CA THR A 12 -8.00 -11.84 17.73
C THR A 12 -8.83 -13.14 17.69
N LYS A 13 -10.14 -13.07 18.01
CA LYS A 13 -11.08 -14.18 17.78
C LYS A 13 -11.59 -14.24 16.35
N ASN A 14 -11.49 -13.15 15.60
CA ASN A 14 -11.82 -13.13 14.18
C ASN A 14 -10.66 -13.76 13.40
N GLU A 15 -10.95 -14.68 12.50
CA GLU A 15 -9.94 -15.47 11.78
C GLU A 15 -8.89 -14.60 11.09
N ASP A 16 -9.33 -13.59 10.31
CA ASP A 16 -8.43 -12.71 9.58
C ASP A 16 -7.62 -11.75 10.48
N TRP A 17 -7.93 -11.73 11.78
CA TRP A 17 -7.28 -10.87 12.79
C TRP A 17 -6.61 -11.66 13.91
N HIS A 18 -6.49 -12.97 13.73
CA HIS A 18 -6.01 -13.88 14.78
C HIS A 18 -4.64 -13.48 15.34
N PHE A 19 -3.75 -13.02 14.47
CA PHE A 19 -2.39 -12.63 14.83
C PHE A 19 -2.22 -11.11 15.05
N THR A 20 -3.29 -10.30 14.86
CA THR A 20 -3.21 -8.83 14.88
C THR A 20 -4.29 -8.23 15.79
N SER A 21 -3.86 -7.66 16.90
CA SER A 21 -4.75 -6.92 17.80
C SER A 21 -4.87 -5.46 17.39
N VAL A 22 -6.09 -4.99 17.20
CA VAL A 22 -6.38 -3.57 16.91
C VAL A 22 -6.73 -2.77 18.18
N ALA A 23 -6.56 -3.35 19.37
CA ALA A 23 -6.80 -2.64 20.63
C ALA A 23 -6.07 -1.29 20.72
N PRO A 24 -4.79 -1.14 20.27
CA PRO A 24 -4.10 0.15 20.29
C PRO A 24 -4.79 1.23 19.44
N ILE A 25 -5.53 0.84 18.40
CA ILE A 25 -6.34 1.76 17.56
C ILE A 25 -7.70 2.01 18.24
N ALA A 26 -8.35 0.95 18.72
CA ALA A 26 -9.72 1.02 19.26
C ALA A 26 -9.82 1.80 20.57
N GLU A 27 -8.78 1.74 21.42
CA GLU A 27 -8.71 2.39 22.72
C GLU A 27 -8.26 3.84 22.65
N ARG A 28 -7.70 4.28 21.50
CA ARG A 28 -7.21 5.65 21.34
C ARG A 28 -8.29 6.54 20.73
N ALA A 29 -8.54 7.69 21.38
CA ALA A 29 -9.48 8.70 20.86
C ALA A 29 -8.80 9.55 19.78
N PHE A 30 -8.89 9.13 18.53
CA PHE A 30 -8.44 9.93 17.40
C PHE A 30 -9.47 11.01 17.04
N ARG A 31 -9.00 12.23 16.83
CA ARG A 31 -9.79 13.26 16.13
C ARG A 31 -9.63 13.09 14.63
N LEU A 32 -10.62 13.47 13.84
CA LEU A 32 -10.42 13.53 12.40
C LEU A 32 -9.29 14.52 12.10
N ALA A 33 -8.38 14.11 11.24
CA ALA A 33 -7.32 15.00 10.76
C ALA A 33 -7.97 16.19 10.04
N SER A 34 -7.55 17.41 10.39
CA SER A 34 -8.14 18.65 9.86
C SER A 34 -7.09 19.46 9.10
N ARG A 35 -7.56 20.36 8.24
CA ARG A 35 -6.71 21.39 7.65
C ARG A 35 -6.11 22.21 8.79
N GLY A 36 -4.78 22.10 9.00
CA GLY A 36 -4.03 22.95 9.90
C GLY A 36 -4.31 22.70 11.39
N SER A 37 -3.91 21.56 11.94
CA SER A 37 -3.70 21.42 13.38
C SER A 37 -2.29 21.91 13.77
N ALA A 38 -1.92 23.12 13.39
CA ALA A 38 -0.93 23.87 14.13
C ALA A 38 -1.54 24.14 15.51
N THR A 39 -0.87 23.64 16.52
CA THR A 39 -1.18 23.72 17.96
C THR A 39 -2.04 24.92 18.35
N ALA A 40 -3.09 24.69 19.13
CA ALA A 40 -4.04 25.68 19.69
C ALA A 40 -3.40 26.82 20.56
N ALA A 41 -2.10 27.02 20.45
CA ALA A 41 -1.35 28.09 21.13
C ALA A 41 -1.18 29.34 20.29
N SER A 42 -1.54 29.39 19.00
CA SER A 42 -1.39 30.54 18.12
C SER A 42 -2.70 31.23 17.68
N GLU A 43 -3.88 30.72 18.08
CA GLU A 43 -5.16 31.26 17.62
C GLU A 43 -5.50 32.71 18.11
N VAL A 44 -4.71 33.29 18.99
CA VAL A 44 -4.96 34.66 19.48
C VAL A 44 -4.15 35.73 18.71
N ALA A 45 -3.12 35.35 17.96
CA ALA A 45 -2.23 36.33 17.29
C ALA A 45 -2.58 36.59 15.80
N ASP A 46 -3.33 35.74 15.11
CA ASP A 46 -3.34 35.69 13.63
C ASP A 46 -4.61 36.29 12.96
N ARG A 47 -5.48 36.99 13.69
CA ARG A 47 -6.64 37.68 13.06
C ARG A 47 -6.29 39.00 12.36
N ARG A 48 -5.05 39.44 12.33
CA ARG A 48 -4.63 40.72 11.70
C ARG A 48 -3.70 40.63 10.49
N GLU A 49 -3.29 39.42 10.05
CA GLU A 49 -2.31 39.26 8.95
C GLU A 49 -2.78 38.45 7.73
N SER A 50 -4.06 38.21 7.55
CA SER A 50 -4.60 37.35 6.48
C SER A 50 -4.61 38.00 5.07
N SER A 51 -3.86 39.03 4.80
CA SER A 51 -3.85 39.73 3.50
C SER A 51 -2.51 39.72 2.74
N ARG A 52 -1.49 39.02 3.22
CA ARG A 52 -0.25 38.85 2.44
C ARG A 52 -0.14 37.39 1.96
N ARG A 53 -0.33 37.17 0.64
CA ARG A 53 0.08 35.93 -0.01
C ARG A 53 1.55 35.69 0.30
N ARG A 54 1.87 34.57 0.97
CA ARG A 54 3.26 34.14 1.14
C ARG A 54 3.73 33.55 -0.18
N ASP A 55 4.73 34.19 -0.76
CA ASP A 55 5.39 33.79 -2.02
C ASP A 55 6.49 32.73 -1.74
N ASP A 56 6.38 31.98 -0.62
CA ASP A 56 7.38 31.02 -0.12
C ASP A 56 7.16 29.57 -0.58
N GLY A 57 6.20 29.33 -1.46
CA GLY A 57 5.87 27.99 -1.96
C GLY A 57 5.25 27.04 -0.92
N SER A 58 4.83 27.55 0.25
CA SER A 58 4.12 26.76 1.24
C SER A 58 2.65 26.60 0.86
N SER A 59 2.09 25.41 1.07
CA SER A 59 0.65 25.20 0.91
C SER A 59 -0.13 25.88 2.02
N SER A 60 -1.42 26.14 1.78
CA SER A 60 -2.37 26.59 2.83
C SER A 60 -2.45 25.61 4.03
N LEU A 61 -1.80 24.47 3.95
CA LEU A 61 -1.75 23.39 4.93
C LEU A 61 -0.44 23.38 5.74
N GLY A 62 0.48 24.32 5.49
CA GLY A 62 1.75 24.43 6.22
C GLY A 62 2.85 23.46 5.76
N VAL A 63 2.59 22.62 4.77
CA VAL A 63 3.56 21.70 4.15
C VAL A 63 4.15 22.36 2.90
N THR A 64 5.47 22.26 2.70
CA THR A 64 6.17 22.82 1.55
C THR A 64 6.54 21.74 0.53
N ARG A 65 6.89 22.13 -0.70
CA ARG A 65 7.43 21.20 -1.71
C ARG A 65 8.75 20.58 -1.24
N ALA A 66 9.61 21.33 -0.57
CA ALA A 66 10.87 20.84 -0.02
C ALA A 66 10.68 19.71 1.01
N ASP A 67 9.57 19.75 1.78
CA ASP A 67 9.23 18.66 2.71
C ASP A 67 8.91 17.35 1.98
N LEU A 68 8.49 17.43 0.72
CA LEU A 68 8.12 16.28 -0.10
C LEU A 68 9.29 15.70 -0.88
N ASP A 69 10.39 16.43 -1.07
CA ASP A 69 11.53 16.02 -1.91
C ASP A 69 12.12 14.67 -1.45
N LYS A 70 12.16 14.43 -0.14
CA LYS A 70 12.63 13.15 0.44
C LYS A 70 11.73 11.95 0.13
N PHE A 71 10.52 12.19 -0.36
CA PHE A 71 9.55 11.15 -0.71
C PHE A 71 9.42 10.96 -2.22
N ASN A 72 10.02 11.84 -3.02
CA ASN A 72 10.08 11.71 -4.46
C ASN A 72 11.07 10.60 -4.83
N PHE A 73 10.81 9.94 -5.95
CA PHE A 73 11.68 8.89 -6.47
C PHE A 73 12.74 9.41 -7.45
N GLY A 74 13.04 10.73 -7.39
CA GLY A 74 14.12 11.36 -8.15
C GLY A 74 13.78 11.71 -9.59
N GLU A 75 12.55 11.53 -10.03
CA GLU A 75 12.15 11.81 -11.41
C GLU A 75 11.33 13.10 -11.52
N ASN A 76 11.75 13.96 -12.45
CA ASN A 76 10.97 15.12 -12.89
C ASN A 76 10.01 14.68 -13.99
N GLY A 77 8.72 15.02 -13.86
CA GLY A 77 7.72 14.75 -14.90
C GLY A 77 6.64 13.73 -14.52
N TRP A 78 6.71 13.12 -13.36
CA TRP A 78 5.62 12.30 -12.84
C TRP A 78 4.40 13.14 -12.48
N HIS A 79 3.22 12.56 -12.63
CA HIS A 79 1.96 13.20 -12.22
C HIS A 79 1.77 13.02 -10.72
N THR A 80 2.23 13.97 -9.94
CA THR A 80 2.16 13.89 -8.47
C THR A 80 0.91 14.56 -7.94
N ILE A 81 0.10 13.80 -7.19
CA ILE A 81 -1.14 14.27 -6.56
C ILE A 81 -0.96 14.14 -5.05
N VAL A 82 -1.02 15.25 -4.34
CA VAL A 82 -0.68 15.32 -2.91
C VAL A 82 -1.94 15.53 -2.07
N PHE A 83 -2.03 14.74 -1.02
CA PHE A 83 -3.03 14.87 0.04
C PHE A 83 -2.31 15.10 1.36
N VAL A 84 -2.66 16.15 2.09
CA VAL A 84 -2.13 16.42 3.42
C VAL A 84 -3.23 16.18 4.44
N ASN A 85 -2.99 15.31 5.41
CA ASN A 85 -3.98 14.90 6.41
C ASN A 85 -5.33 14.47 5.79
N GLY A 86 -5.26 13.78 4.65
CA GLY A 86 -6.43 13.29 3.92
C GLY A 86 -7.17 14.33 3.08
N VAL A 87 -6.59 15.52 2.84
CA VAL A 87 -7.18 16.60 2.03
C VAL A 87 -6.29 16.92 0.85
N PHE A 88 -6.87 17.00 -0.35
CA PHE A 88 -6.15 17.36 -1.59
C PHE A 88 -5.49 18.74 -1.49
N SER A 89 -4.24 18.82 -1.95
CA SER A 89 -3.47 20.05 -2.06
C SER A 89 -3.12 20.33 -3.52
N GLU A 90 -3.77 21.32 -4.11
CA GLU A 90 -3.49 21.73 -5.49
C GLU A 90 -2.08 22.37 -5.61
N ASP A 91 -1.68 23.18 -4.63
CA ASP A 91 -0.38 23.89 -4.63
C ASP A 91 0.82 22.92 -4.61
N LEU A 92 0.68 21.76 -3.97
CA LEU A 92 1.71 20.73 -3.89
C LEU A 92 1.65 19.72 -5.03
N SER A 93 0.54 19.66 -5.77
CA SER A 93 0.30 18.69 -6.84
C SER A 93 0.85 19.18 -8.18
N SER A 94 1.22 18.22 -9.04
CA SER A 94 1.67 18.48 -10.42
C SER A 94 0.90 17.57 -11.37
N LYS A 95 0.17 18.14 -12.31
CA LYS A 95 -0.64 17.44 -13.32
C LYS A 95 -0.14 17.71 -14.74
N ALA A 96 1.18 17.81 -14.93
CA ALA A 96 1.74 18.11 -16.24
C ALA A 96 1.46 16.99 -17.26
N GLY A 97 0.86 17.31 -18.40
CA GLY A 97 0.88 16.45 -19.58
C GLY A 97 0.08 15.15 -19.49
N LEU A 98 -1.00 15.09 -18.73
CA LEU A 98 -1.95 13.98 -18.81
C LEU A 98 -2.51 13.92 -20.23
N GLY A 99 -2.31 12.79 -20.92
CA GLY A 99 -2.77 12.57 -22.28
C GLY A 99 -4.30 12.62 -22.42
N ASN A 100 -4.76 12.60 -23.66
CA ASN A 100 -6.20 12.50 -23.93
C ASN A 100 -6.79 11.22 -23.33
N GLY A 101 -7.98 11.33 -22.75
CA GLY A 101 -8.66 10.17 -22.16
C GLY A 101 -8.18 9.82 -20.74
N VAL A 102 -7.32 10.63 -20.13
CA VAL A 102 -6.85 10.43 -18.75
C VAL A 102 -7.40 11.52 -17.83
N ARG A 103 -8.10 11.12 -16.80
CA ARG A 103 -8.61 12.03 -15.76
C ARG A 103 -7.98 11.66 -14.41
N VAL A 104 -7.33 12.64 -13.79
CA VAL A 104 -6.82 12.52 -12.43
C VAL A 104 -7.31 13.71 -11.63
N SER A 105 -8.00 13.48 -10.52
CA SER A 105 -8.57 14.52 -9.66
C SER A 105 -8.70 14.08 -8.22
N SER A 106 -9.04 15.02 -7.35
CA SER A 106 -9.59 14.71 -6.02
C SER A 106 -10.90 13.92 -6.18
N LEU A 107 -11.11 12.91 -5.35
CA LEU A 107 -12.35 12.14 -5.33
C LEU A 107 -13.54 13.00 -4.89
N ALA A 108 -13.32 13.93 -3.95
CA ALA A 108 -14.36 14.87 -3.52
C ALA A 108 -14.87 15.73 -4.68
N ASP A 109 -13.99 16.19 -5.56
CA ASP A 109 -14.37 16.95 -6.74
C ASP A 109 -15.02 16.07 -7.81
N ALA A 110 -14.52 14.83 -7.98
CA ALA A 110 -15.13 13.86 -8.87
C ALA A 110 -16.57 13.51 -8.44
N ILE A 111 -16.83 13.34 -7.14
CA ILE A 111 -18.18 13.10 -6.61
C ILE A 111 -19.12 14.27 -6.93
N LYS A 112 -18.67 15.52 -6.80
CA LYS A 112 -19.45 16.71 -7.14
C LYS A 112 -19.78 16.79 -8.63
N ALA A 113 -18.77 16.50 -9.48
CA ALA A 113 -18.90 16.55 -10.92
C ALA A 113 -19.70 15.36 -11.50
N ARG A 114 -19.89 14.28 -10.73
CA ARG A 114 -20.65 13.07 -11.09
C ARG A 114 -20.30 12.51 -12.48
N PRO A 115 -19.02 12.25 -12.78
CA PRO A 115 -18.69 11.62 -14.05
C PRO A 115 -19.28 10.20 -14.11
N SER A 116 -19.62 9.75 -15.30
CA SER A 116 -20.32 8.48 -15.54
C SER A 116 -19.64 7.23 -14.99
N GLY A 117 -18.33 7.29 -14.72
CA GLY A 117 -17.53 6.18 -14.16
C GLY A 117 -17.67 6.01 -12.65
N ILE A 118 -17.86 7.09 -11.90
CA ILE A 118 -17.76 7.04 -10.43
C ILE A 118 -18.89 6.23 -9.78
N GLU A 119 -20.13 6.40 -10.23
CA GLU A 119 -21.31 5.75 -9.63
C GLU A 119 -21.32 4.23 -9.88
N ARG A 120 -20.61 3.77 -10.91
CA ARG A 120 -20.52 2.34 -11.27
C ARG A 120 -19.53 1.58 -10.41
N HIS A 121 -18.51 2.25 -9.88
CA HIS A 121 -17.36 1.61 -9.23
C HIS A 121 -17.25 1.96 -7.74
N LEU A 122 -17.41 3.24 -7.36
CA LEU A 122 -17.21 3.67 -5.98
C LEU A 122 -18.18 2.97 -5.01
N GLY A 123 -17.60 2.29 -4.02
CA GLY A 123 -18.35 1.51 -3.03
C GLY A 123 -18.98 0.23 -3.59
N ARG A 124 -18.61 -0.17 -4.81
CA ARG A 124 -19.08 -1.41 -5.46
C ARG A 124 -18.01 -2.49 -5.47
N ILE A 125 -16.76 -2.09 -5.58
CA ILE A 125 -15.61 -2.99 -5.60
C ILE A 125 -15.24 -3.34 -4.16
N ALA A 126 -15.02 -2.35 -3.30
CA ALA A 126 -14.74 -2.57 -1.89
C ALA A 126 -16.01 -2.81 -1.07
N LYS A 127 -16.20 -4.06 -0.66
CA LYS A 127 -17.39 -4.52 0.08
C LYS A 127 -17.31 -4.10 1.55
N PHE A 128 -17.89 -2.96 1.90
CA PHE A 128 -17.90 -2.44 3.27
C PHE A 128 -18.83 -3.23 4.23
N GLU A 129 -19.67 -4.12 3.71
CA GLU A 129 -20.59 -4.94 4.50
C GLU A 129 -19.88 -5.99 5.35
N GLN A 130 -18.67 -6.40 4.95
CA GLN A 130 -17.93 -7.50 5.58
C GLN A 130 -16.68 -7.04 6.32
N HIS A 131 -16.12 -5.89 5.94
CA HIS A 131 -14.82 -5.42 6.44
C HIS A 131 -14.98 -4.16 7.28
N THR A 132 -14.68 -4.26 8.56
CA THR A 132 -14.85 -3.19 9.55
C THR A 132 -14.14 -1.89 9.16
N PHE A 133 -12.86 -1.96 8.78
CA PHE A 133 -12.09 -0.77 8.43
C PHE A 133 -12.52 -0.16 7.10
N THR A 134 -13.01 -0.95 6.15
CA THR A 134 -13.67 -0.44 4.93
C THR A 134 -14.99 0.25 5.28
N ALA A 135 -15.77 -0.30 6.20
CA ALA A 135 -17.01 0.35 6.69
C ALA A 135 -16.71 1.66 7.43
N LEU A 136 -15.63 1.70 8.23
CA LEU A 136 -15.17 2.91 8.90
C LEU A 136 -14.71 3.97 7.89
N ASN A 137 -13.87 3.59 6.90
CA ASN A 137 -13.45 4.49 5.83
C ASN A 137 -14.66 5.05 5.08
N THR A 138 -15.59 4.20 4.68
CA THR A 138 -16.82 4.61 3.97
C THR A 138 -17.67 5.57 4.78
N ALA A 139 -17.68 5.45 6.12
CA ALA A 139 -18.44 6.35 6.99
C ALA A 139 -17.81 7.74 7.14
N PHE A 140 -16.48 7.83 6.98
CA PHE A 140 -15.70 9.04 7.15
C PHE A 140 -14.98 9.50 5.87
N ILE A 141 -15.40 8.99 4.71
CA ILE A 141 -14.85 9.41 3.42
C ILE A 141 -14.96 10.92 3.25
N ALA A 142 -13.84 11.59 3.11
CA ALA A 142 -13.78 13.02 2.87
C ALA A 142 -13.17 13.32 1.50
N ASP A 143 -12.05 12.67 1.18
CA ASP A 143 -11.32 12.87 -0.06
C ASP A 143 -10.39 11.67 -0.36
N GLY A 144 -9.66 11.75 -1.45
CA GLY A 144 -8.70 10.81 -1.98
C GLY A 144 -8.52 11.00 -3.48
N ALA A 145 -7.97 10.04 -4.17
CA ALA A 145 -7.70 10.13 -5.59
C ALA A 145 -8.80 9.48 -6.44
N PHE A 146 -9.12 10.12 -7.55
CA PHE A 146 -9.89 9.53 -8.64
C PHE A 146 -9.06 9.51 -9.91
N ILE A 147 -8.80 8.31 -10.44
CA ILE A 147 -8.09 8.07 -11.70
C ILE A 147 -9.04 7.33 -12.62
N ASP A 148 -9.30 7.90 -13.81
CA ASP A 148 -10.18 7.32 -14.82
C ASP A 148 -9.47 7.35 -16.18
N LEU A 149 -9.15 6.17 -16.67
CA LEU A 149 -8.50 5.96 -17.96
C LEU A 149 -9.57 5.52 -18.97
N ALA A 150 -9.71 6.28 -20.03
CA ALA A 150 -10.61 5.90 -21.13
C ALA A 150 -10.10 4.64 -21.84
N VAL A 151 -10.94 4.10 -22.72
CA VAL A 151 -10.56 3.00 -23.63
C VAL A 151 -9.32 3.39 -24.44
N ASP A 152 -8.36 2.47 -24.54
CA ASP A 152 -7.08 2.61 -25.27
C ASP A 152 -6.17 3.75 -24.75
N ALA A 153 -6.44 4.32 -23.57
CA ALA A 153 -5.57 5.34 -22.97
C ALA A 153 -4.25 4.75 -22.49
N ILE A 154 -3.13 5.35 -22.87
CA ILE A 154 -1.79 4.98 -22.41
C ILE A 154 -1.20 6.14 -21.63
N VAL A 155 -0.81 5.88 -20.39
CA VAL A 155 -0.13 6.83 -19.50
C VAL A 155 1.33 6.42 -19.40
N GLU A 156 2.21 7.15 -20.07
CA GLU A 156 3.64 6.81 -20.13
C GLU A 156 4.35 7.12 -18.78
N GLN A 157 3.97 8.25 -18.16
CA GLN A 157 4.59 8.66 -16.90
C GLN A 157 3.76 8.18 -15.70
N PRO A 158 4.38 7.67 -14.65
CA PRO A 158 3.66 7.22 -13.46
C PRO A 158 2.77 8.31 -12.84
N ILE A 159 1.63 7.89 -12.31
CA ILE A 159 0.77 8.71 -11.47
C ILE A 159 1.13 8.41 -10.02
N HIS A 160 1.71 9.39 -9.32
CA HIS A 160 2.16 9.26 -7.93
C HIS A 160 1.19 9.96 -6.98
N LEU A 161 0.50 9.19 -6.18
CA LEU A 161 -0.40 9.64 -5.12
C LEU A 161 0.40 9.71 -3.81
N VAL A 162 0.54 10.90 -3.23
CA VAL A 162 1.30 11.12 -2.00
C VAL A 162 0.36 11.52 -0.87
N PHE A 163 0.19 10.64 0.10
CA PHE A 163 -0.61 10.87 1.31
C PHE A 163 0.33 11.22 2.46
N VAL A 164 0.33 12.49 2.83
CA VAL A 164 1.22 13.06 3.86
C VAL A 164 0.45 13.21 5.14
N SER A 165 0.95 12.61 6.21
CA SER A 165 0.48 12.85 7.57
C SER A 165 1.41 13.86 8.27
N ASP A 166 0.84 14.98 8.72
CA ASP A 166 1.54 16.03 9.48
C ASP A 166 0.81 16.28 10.80
N GLY A 167 1.26 15.62 11.84
CA GLY A 167 0.68 15.73 13.18
C GLY A 167 -0.20 14.55 13.57
N GLU A 168 -1.04 14.76 14.60
CA GLU A 168 -1.93 13.74 15.18
C GLU A 168 -3.31 13.75 14.51
N GLY A 169 -4.01 12.64 14.54
CA GLY A 169 -5.38 12.53 14.06
C GLY A 169 -5.63 11.24 13.28
N ALA A 170 -6.85 11.08 12.76
CA ALA A 170 -7.20 9.98 11.86
C ALA A 170 -7.56 10.53 10.48
N SER A 171 -7.02 9.93 9.43
CA SER A 171 -7.38 10.19 8.04
C SER A 171 -7.97 8.94 7.40
N HIS A 172 -8.96 9.16 6.51
CA HIS A 172 -9.68 8.08 5.84
C HIS A 172 -9.65 8.29 4.31
N PRO A 173 -8.47 8.29 3.66
CA PRO A 173 -8.41 8.48 2.22
C PRO A 173 -9.13 7.33 1.49
N ARG A 174 -9.88 7.71 0.43
CA ARG A 174 -10.54 6.77 -0.46
C ARG A 174 -10.09 7.01 -1.89
N ASN A 175 -9.52 5.99 -2.52
CA ASN A 175 -9.06 6.08 -3.89
C ASN A 175 -9.95 5.23 -4.80
N LEU A 176 -10.16 5.70 -6.02
CA LEU A 176 -10.82 4.95 -7.08
C LEU A 176 -9.99 5.04 -8.36
N ILE A 177 -9.56 3.88 -8.85
CA ILE A 177 -8.79 3.74 -10.08
C ILE A 177 -9.62 2.90 -11.05
N VAL A 178 -9.97 3.49 -12.19
CA VAL A 178 -10.71 2.82 -13.26
C VAL A 178 -9.82 2.78 -14.49
N ALA A 179 -9.27 1.62 -14.79
CA ALA A 179 -8.53 1.36 -16.01
C ALA A 179 -9.51 0.86 -17.08
N GLY A 180 -9.81 1.69 -18.06
CA GLY A 180 -10.68 1.35 -19.19
C GLY A 180 -10.09 0.24 -20.04
N ARG A 181 -10.91 -0.31 -20.97
CA ARG A 181 -10.47 -1.39 -21.85
C ARG A 181 -9.19 -1.02 -22.61
N HIS A 182 -8.20 -1.96 -22.64
CA HIS A 182 -6.89 -1.82 -23.29
C HIS A 182 -6.07 -0.60 -22.82
N SER A 183 -6.43 0.03 -21.70
CA SER A 183 -5.62 1.11 -21.14
C SER A 183 -4.37 0.57 -20.45
N ARG A 184 -3.36 1.45 -20.33
CA ARG A 184 -2.13 1.13 -19.61
C ARG A 184 -1.72 2.29 -18.73
N ALA A 185 -1.38 2.00 -17.45
CA ALA A 185 -0.86 3.00 -16.52
C ALA A 185 -0.04 2.35 -15.39
N THR A 186 0.83 3.15 -14.80
CA THR A 186 1.51 2.87 -13.54
C THR A 186 1.01 3.84 -12.47
N VAL A 187 0.55 3.33 -11.32
CA VAL A 187 0.07 4.13 -10.19
C VAL A 187 0.87 3.78 -8.95
N ILE A 188 1.37 4.80 -8.26
CA ILE A 188 2.11 4.66 -7.00
C ILE A 188 1.31 5.34 -5.90
N GLU A 189 1.03 4.64 -4.81
CA GLU A 189 0.46 5.18 -3.58
C GLU A 189 1.53 5.25 -2.50
N SER A 190 1.94 6.44 -2.08
CA SER A 190 2.89 6.64 -0.99
C SER A 190 2.19 7.20 0.24
N TYR A 191 2.27 6.49 1.35
CA TYR A 191 1.81 6.93 2.67
C TYR A 191 3.03 7.29 3.51
N VAL A 192 3.15 8.56 3.90
CA VAL A 192 4.37 9.11 4.50
C VAL A 192 4.06 10.05 5.67
N SER A 193 5.04 10.26 6.56
CA SER A 193 4.97 11.21 7.65
C SER A 193 6.02 12.29 7.53
N LEU A 194 5.67 13.51 7.92
CA LEU A 194 6.65 14.58 8.09
C LEU A 194 7.25 14.58 9.49
N ARG A 195 6.51 14.13 10.49
CA ARG A 195 6.90 14.12 11.92
C ARG A 195 6.72 12.73 12.52
N ASP A 196 7.53 12.44 13.52
CA ASP A 196 7.29 11.28 14.37
C ASP A 196 6.12 11.58 15.31
N SER A 197 4.95 11.04 14.99
CA SER A 197 3.72 11.22 15.75
C SER A 197 2.79 10.03 15.61
N GLY A 198 1.99 9.80 16.65
CA GLY A 198 1.01 8.73 16.66
C GLY A 198 -0.33 9.18 16.06
N TYR A 199 -0.57 8.84 14.81
CA TYR A 199 -1.81 9.08 14.07
C TYR A 199 -2.38 7.77 13.51
N PHE A 200 -3.52 7.84 12.86
CA PHE A 200 -4.16 6.69 12.25
C PHE A 200 -4.53 6.97 10.79
N THR A 201 -3.98 6.18 9.88
CA THR A 201 -4.36 6.15 8.47
C THR A 201 -5.21 4.92 8.20
N ASN A 202 -6.46 5.12 7.76
CA ASN A 202 -7.34 4.05 7.29
C ASN A 202 -7.67 4.28 5.82
N ALA A 203 -6.82 3.75 4.94
CA ALA A 203 -6.90 3.95 3.50
C ALA A 203 -7.71 2.84 2.82
N VAL A 204 -8.52 3.20 1.82
CA VAL A 204 -9.18 2.21 0.96
C VAL A 204 -9.00 2.62 -0.50
N THR A 205 -8.48 1.70 -1.31
CA THR A 205 -8.32 1.86 -2.76
C THR A 205 -9.17 0.83 -3.48
N GLU A 206 -10.03 1.31 -4.37
CA GLU A 206 -10.83 0.49 -5.28
C GLU A 206 -10.22 0.56 -6.67
N ILE A 207 -9.97 -0.61 -7.26
CA ILE A 207 -9.35 -0.72 -8.59
C ILE A 207 -10.23 -1.58 -9.49
N SER A 208 -10.60 -1.05 -10.65
CA SER A 208 -11.24 -1.79 -11.74
C SER A 208 -10.28 -1.88 -12.91
N VAL A 209 -9.86 -3.09 -13.28
CA VAL A 209 -8.99 -3.33 -14.43
C VAL A 209 -9.84 -3.88 -15.57
N GLY A 210 -10.07 -3.06 -16.58
CA GLY A 210 -10.92 -3.37 -17.73
C GLY A 210 -10.32 -4.45 -18.65
N GLU A 211 -11.13 -4.93 -19.59
CA GLU A 211 -10.72 -5.95 -20.57
C GLU A 211 -9.44 -5.54 -21.29
N GLY A 212 -8.43 -6.42 -21.32
CA GLY A 212 -7.13 -6.17 -21.97
C GLY A 212 -6.33 -5.01 -21.38
N ALA A 213 -6.75 -4.42 -20.24
CA ALA A 213 -6.01 -3.34 -19.61
C ALA A 213 -4.81 -3.87 -18.81
N HIS A 214 -3.77 -3.05 -18.72
CA HIS A 214 -2.55 -3.34 -17.95
C HIS A 214 -2.36 -2.26 -16.88
N LEU A 215 -2.31 -2.67 -15.61
CA LEU A 215 -2.10 -1.78 -14.48
C LEU A 215 -0.95 -2.26 -13.60
N ASP A 216 0.07 -1.41 -13.46
CA ASP A 216 1.08 -1.54 -12.42
C ASP A 216 0.69 -0.68 -11.22
N HIS A 217 0.58 -1.29 -10.05
CA HIS A 217 0.19 -0.64 -8.82
C HIS A 217 1.28 -0.84 -7.74
N TYR A 218 1.80 0.24 -7.20
CA TYR A 218 2.83 0.23 -6.16
C TYR A 218 2.30 0.90 -4.90
N LYS A 219 2.27 0.19 -3.77
CA LYS A 219 1.86 0.73 -2.47
C LYS A 219 3.07 0.85 -1.55
N MET A 220 3.44 2.09 -1.22
CA MET A 220 4.60 2.43 -0.38
C MET A 220 4.14 2.94 0.98
N GLN A 221 4.33 2.18 2.05
CA GLN A 221 4.00 2.57 3.41
C GLN A 221 5.30 2.88 4.17
N ARG A 222 5.55 4.18 4.42
CA ARG A 222 6.75 4.74 5.05
C ARG A 222 6.37 5.77 6.11
N GLU A 223 5.48 5.38 6.98
CA GLU A 223 4.91 6.24 8.01
C GLU A 223 5.76 6.19 9.29
N SER A 224 5.51 7.13 10.21
CA SER A 224 6.14 7.17 11.54
C SER A 224 6.02 5.84 12.27
N GLU A 225 7.05 5.43 12.99
CA GLU A 225 7.04 4.21 13.80
C GLU A 225 6.03 4.25 14.96
N SER A 226 5.53 5.43 15.29
CA SER A 226 4.44 5.65 16.27
C SER A 226 3.04 5.61 15.66
N ALA A 227 2.92 5.56 14.33
CA ALA A 227 1.66 5.62 13.61
C ALA A 227 0.96 4.26 13.51
N PHE A 228 -0.35 4.32 13.21
CA PHE A 228 -1.17 3.16 12.87
C PHE A 228 -1.65 3.27 11.43
N HIS A 229 -1.51 2.20 10.66
CA HIS A 229 -1.98 2.12 9.30
C HIS A 229 -2.85 0.88 9.09
N VAL A 230 -4.06 1.07 8.55
CA VAL A 230 -4.85 -0.03 8.00
C VAL A 230 -5.24 0.33 6.58
N GLY A 231 -4.61 -0.34 5.61
CA GLY A 231 -4.87 -0.16 4.19
C GLY A 231 -5.66 -1.33 3.62
N THR A 232 -6.64 -1.04 2.76
CA THR A 232 -7.35 -2.06 1.99
C THR A 232 -7.31 -1.68 0.51
N VAL A 233 -6.84 -2.59 -0.33
CA VAL A 233 -6.90 -2.48 -1.79
C VAL A 233 -7.82 -3.58 -2.29
N GLN A 234 -8.90 -3.20 -2.96
CA GLN A 234 -9.86 -4.13 -3.54
C GLN A 234 -9.86 -3.99 -5.06
N ILE A 235 -9.66 -5.10 -5.76
CA ILE A 235 -9.38 -5.12 -7.20
C ILE A 235 -10.34 -6.08 -7.89
N GLY A 236 -10.94 -5.64 -8.98
CA GLY A 236 -11.68 -6.49 -9.90
C GLY A 236 -11.02 -6.49 -11.27
N GLN A 237 -10.78 -7.68 -11.83
CA GLN A 237 -10.07 -7.89 -13.10
C GLN A 237 -11.01 -8.47 -14.16
N ALA A 238 -11.19 -7.76 -15.26
CA ALA A 238 -11.93 -8.24 -16.42
C ALA A 238 -11.05 -9.16 -17.29
N ARG A 239 -11.64 -9.69 -18.35
CA ARG A 239 -11.01 -10.60 -19.30
C ARG A 239 -9.71 -10.06 -19.89
N ASP A 240 -8.70 -10.93 -20.08
CA ASP A 240 -7.39 -10.62 -20.68
C ASP A 240 -6.64 -9.47 -19.98
N SER A 241 -7.09 -9.04 -18.80
CA SER A 241 -6.44 -7.95 -18.04
C SER A 241 -5.16 -8.42 -17.35
N GLN A 242 -4.25 -7.48 -17.12
CA GLN A 242 -2.98 -7.72 -16.45
C GLN A 242 -2.84 -6.77 -15.26
N LEU A 243 -2.63 -7.34 -14.08
CA LEU A 243 -2.33 -6.60 -12.86
C LEU A 243 -0.98 -7.03 -12.30
N HIS A 244 -0.12 -6.06 -12.06
CA HIS A 244 1.05 -6.22 -11.22
C HIS A 244 0.91 -5.27 -10.02
N SER A 245 0.87 -5.80 -8.80
CA SER A 245 0.80 -5.01 -7.57
C SER A 245 1.98 -5.35 -6.66
N PHE A 246 2.69 -4.31 -6.20
CA PHE A 246 3.81 -4.43 -5.27
C PHE A 246 3.56 -3.61 -4.01
N SER A 247 3.71 -4.24 -2.83
CA SER A 247 3.56 -3.58 -1.54
C SER A 247 4.90 -3.51 -0.81
N PHE A 248 5.32 -2.29 -0.43
CA PHE A 248 6.49 -2.05 0.40
C PHE A 248 6.08 -1.43 1.73
N ALA A 249 6.47 -2.04 2.86
CA ALA A 249 6.10 -1.57 4.18
C ALA A 249 7.30 -1.54 5.14
N VAL A 250 7.60 -0.36 5.72
CA VAL A 250 8.74 -0.15 6.63
C VAL A 250 8.42 0.70 7.85
N GLY A 251 7.20 1.20 7.98
CA GLY A 251 6.79 2.10 9.05
C GLY A 251 5.56 1.63 9.80
N GLY A 252 5.18 2.40 10.80
CA GLY A 252 4.03 2.13 11.67
C GLY A 252 4.40 1.32 12.91
N SER A 253 3.80 1.67 14.04
CA SER A 253 3.76 0.80 15.22
C SER A 253 2.93 -0.45 14.93
N LEU A 254 1.81 -0.26 14.24
CA LEU A 254 1.00 -1.31 13.64
C LEU A 254 0.63 -0.89 12.23
N ALA A 255 1.06 -1.67 11.24
CA ALA A 255 0.67 -1.47 9.84
C ALA A 255 0.04 -2.76 9.29
N ARG A 256 -1.18 -2.65 8.79
CA ARG A 256 -1.86 -3.77 8.12
C ARG A 256 -2.26 -3.37 6.71
N THR A 257 -1.90 -4.22 5.75
CA THR A 257 -2.30 -4.09 4.36
C THR A 257 -3.14 -5.30 3.96
N ASN A 258 -4.37 -5.05 3.51
CA ASN A 258 -5.24 -6.06 2.93
C ASN A 258 -5.30 -5.83 1.42
N ILE A 259 -5.00 -6.85 0.61
CA ILE A 259 -5.14 -6.82 -0.84
C ILE A 259 -6.06 -7.95 -1.26
N TYR A 260 -7.23 -7.60 -1.78
CA TYR A 260 -8.22 -8.55 -2.27
C TYR A 260 -8.38 -8.35 -3.77
N THR A 261 -8.16 -9.38 -4.55
CA THR A 261 -8.34 -9.33 -6.00
C THR A 261 -9.25 -10.45 -6.46
N SER A 262 -10.14 -10.15 -7.38
CA SER A 262 -10.97 -11.14 -8.08
C SER A 262 -10.65 -11.16 -9.58
N LEU A 263 -10.40 -12.35 -10.11
CA LEU A 263 -10.19 -12.59 -11.53
C LEU A 263 -11.54 -12.99 -12.13
N ASP A 264 -12.34 -11.97 -12.48
CA ASP A 264 -13.73 -12.13 -12.90
C ASP A 264 -13.84 -12.52 -14.39
N GLY A 265 -12.80 -12.22 -15.18
CA GLY A 265 -12.76 -12.49 -16.62
C GLY A 265 -11.73 -13.54 -17.00
N ASP A 266 -12.04 -14.31 -18.07
CA ASP A 266 -11.16 -15.32 -18.64
C ASP A 266 -9.78 -14.75 -19.00
N ALA A 267 -8.71 -15.53 -18.74
CA ALA A 267 -7.31 -15.20 -19.01
C ALA A 267 -6.79 -13.92 -18.31
N ALA A 268 -7.42 -13.47 -17.22
CA ALA A 268 -6.89 -12.40 -16.39
C ALA A 268 -5.62 -12.87 -15.65
N THR A 269 -4.60 -12.01 -15.61
CA THR A 269 -3.31 -12.30 -14.98
C THR A 269 -3.13 -11.43 -13.73
N CYS A 270 -2.70 -12.03 -12.61
CA CYS A 270 -2.46 -11.32 -11.36
C CYS A 270 -1.08 -11.63 -10.80
N THR A 271 -0.29 -10.59 -10.52
CA THR A 271 0.96 -10.70 -9.78
C THR A 271 0.88 -9.83 -8.53
N LEU A 272 1.01 -10.44 -7.35
CA LEU A 272 1.05 -9.73 -6.07
C LEU A 272 2.41 -9.97 -5.41
N ASN A 273 3.23 -8.94 -5.33
CA ASN A 273 4.52 -9.02 -4.66
C ASN A 273 4.60 -8.06 -3.47
N GLY A 274 5.47 -8.37 -2.51
CA GLY A 274 5.64 -7.49 -1.37
C GLY A 274 6.94 -7.71 -0.61
N LEU A 275 7.44 -6.62 -0.04
CA LEU A 275 8.58 -6.60 0.87
C LEU A 275 8.21 -5.81 2.12
N TYR A 276 8.42 -6.37 3.28
CA TYR A 276 8.24 -5.66 4.54
C TYR A 276 9.48 -5.80 5.43
N LEU A 277 9.88 -4.68 6.01
CA LEU A 277 11.04 -4.60 6.89
C LEU A 277 10.55 -4.09 8.25
N THR A 278 10.86 -4.83 9.30
CA THR A 278 10.42 -4.50 10.66
C THR A 278 11.58 -4.50 11.63
N ASP A 279 11.50 -3.62 12.62
CA ASP A 279 12.46 -3.53 13.71
C ASP A 279 11.78 -3.13 15.02
N GLY A 280 12.55 -3.06 16.11
CA GLY A 280 12.07 -2.64 17.42
C GLY A 280 10.91 -3.49 17.92
N THR A 281 9.73 -2.90 18.04
CA THR A 281 8.47 -3.58 18.45
C THR A 281 7.36 -3.42 17.39
N GLN A 282 7.71 -3.09 16.16
CA GLN A 282 6.77 -2.90 15.07
C GLN A 282 5.96 -4.17 14.79
N HIS A 283 4.71 -3.99 14.38
CA HIS A 283 3.83 -5.06 13.93
C HIS A 283 3.37 -4.78 12.50
N ILE A 284 3.84 -5.58 11.54
CA ILE A 284 3.41 -5.48 10.13
C ILE A 284 2.65 -6.73 9.72
N ASP A 285 1.43 -6.54 9.22
CA ASP A 285 0.51 -7.61 8.83
C ASP A 285 0.11 -7.44 7.36
N ASN A 286 0.40 -8.46 6.54
CA ASN A 286 0.03 -8.53 5.14
C ASN A 286 -1.03 -9.61 4.95
N GLN A 287 -2.19 -9.20 4.45
CA GLN A 287 -3.31 -10.07 4.14
C GLN A 287 -3.61 -10.00 2.65
N THR A 288 -3.55 -11.12 1.97
CA THR A 288 -3.89 -11.20 0.55
C THR A 288 -4.99 -12.22 0.31
N SER A 289 -5.83 -11.96 -0.68
CA SER A 289 -6.80 -12.93 -1.17
C SER A 289 -6.92 -12.81 -2.68
N ILE A 290 -6.61 -13.89 -3.38
CA ILE A 290 -6.76 -14.00 -4.83
C ILE A 290 -7.91 -14.94 -5.09
N GLU A 291 -9.00 -14.42 -5.64
CA GLU A 291 -10.22 -15.18 -5.97
C GLU A 291 -10.28 -15.44 -7.48
N HIS A 292 -10.05 -16.69 -7.88
CA HIS A 292 -10.19 -17.13 -9.26
C HIS A 292 -11.63 -17.51 -9.53
N ILE A 293 -12.33 -16.71 -10.31
CA ILE A 293 -13.74 -16.91 -10.69
C ILE A 293 -13.83 -17.45 -12.11
N ALA A 294 -13.04 -16.88 -13.04
CA ALA A 294 -13.02 -17.28 -14.43
C ALA A 294 -11.86 -18.26 -14.74
N PRO A 295 -11.94 -19.02 -15.84
CA PRO A 295 -10.90 -19.97 -16.22
C PRO A 295 -9.65 -19.31 -16.81
N ASN A 296 -8.59 -20.12 -16.99
CA ASN A 296 -7.32 -19.74 -17.63
C ASN A 296 -6.57 -18.59 -16.97
N CYS A 297 -6.79 -18.35 -15.68
CA CYS A 297 -6.20 -17.24 -14.95
C CYS A 297 -4.94 -17.66 -14.19
N PRO A 298 -3.73 -17.21 -14.58
CA PRO A 298 -2.54 -17.38 -13.74
C PRO A 298 -2.47 -16.31 -12.64
N SER A 299 -1.99 -16.73 -11.46
CA SER A 299 -1.62 -15.83 -10.38
C SER A 299 -0.28 -16.20 -9.75
N HIS A 300 0.55 -15.18 -9.50
CA HIS A 300 1.83 -15.33 -8.82
C HIS A 300 1.90 -14.39 -7.64
N GLU A 301 2.29 -14.94 -6.48
CA GLU A 301 2.42 -14.14 -5.27
C GLU A 301 3.73 -14.45 -4.56
N VAL A 302 4.53 -13.40 -4.30
CA VAL A 302 5.79 -13.49 -3.55
C VAL A 302 5.85 -12.38 -2.51
N TYR A 303 5.81 -12.76 -1.24
CA TYR A 303 6.06 -11.84 -0.13
C TYR A 303 7.32 -12.21 0.61
N LYS A 304 8.16 -11.20 0.89
CA LYS A 304 9.36 -11.36 1.70
C LYS A 304 9.34 -10.44 2.91
N GLY A 305 9.71 -10.99 4.07
CA GLY A 305 9.83 -10.25 5.32
C GLY A 305 11.26 -10.29 5.87
N VAL A 306 11.78 -9.14 6.30
CA VAL A 306 13.02 -9.05 7.06
C VAL A 306 12.68 -8.45 8.42
N LEU A 307 12.95 -9.18 9.50
CA LEU A 307 12.49 -8.84 10.83
C LEU A 307 13.66 -8.79 11.81
N ASP A 308 13.77 -7.67 12.52
CA ASP A 308 14.78 -7.47 13.58
C ASP A 308 14.13 -7.06 14.92
N GLY A 309 14.95 -6.87 15.94
CA GLY A 309 14.53 -6.45 17.27
C GLY A 309 13.59 -7.46 17.96
N ARG A 310 12.43 -7.01 18.36
CA ARG A 310 11.31 -7.79 18.91
C ARG A 310 10.04 -7.60 18.07
N SER A 311 10.24 -7.33 16.80
CA SER A 311 9.17 -7.04 15.87
C SER A 311 8.36 -8.29 15.51
N HIS A 312 7.16 -8.07 14.97
CA HIS A 312 6.25 -9.13 14.60
C HIS A 312 5.73 -8.93 13.18
N GLY A 313 6.05 -9.86 12.29
CA GLY A 313 5.49 -9.93 10.95
C GLY A 313 4.34 -10.92 10.88
N VAL A 314 3.34 -10.61 10.07
CA VAL A 314 2.25 -11.53 9.75
C VAL A 314 2.09 -11.55 8.23
N PHE A 315 1.96 -12.74 7.69
CA PHE A 315 1.51 -12.97 6.31
C PHE A 315 0.37 -13.99 6.33
N ASN A 316 -0.77 -13.61 5.78
CA ASN A 316 -1.88 -14.51 5.56
C ASN A 316 -2.34 -14.34 4.11
N GLY A 317 -1.99 -15.31 3.27
CA GLY A 317 -2.31 -15.31 1.85
C GLY A 317 -3.29 -16.42 1.52
N LYS A 318 -4.39 -16.05 0.85
CA LYS A 318 -5.44 -17.00 0.45
C LYS A 318 -5.59 -17.02 -1.07
N VAL A 319 -5.56 -18.20 -1.65
CA VAL A 319 -5.96 -18.43 -3.04
C VAL A 319 -7.25 -19.25 -3.01
N TYR A 320 -8.31 -18.67 -3.56
CA TYR A 320 -9.63 -19.29 -3.66
C TYR A 320 -9.94 -19.56 -5.13
N VAL A 321 -10.23 -20.83 -5.47
CA VAL A 321 -10.47 -21.24 -6.86
C VAL A 321 -11.87 -21.82 -6.97
N HIS A 322 -12.77 -21.10 -7.67
CA HIS A 322 -14.14 -21.51 -7.90
C HIS A 322 -14.22 -22.75 -8.82
N PRO A 323 -15.31 -23.55 -8.78
CA PRO A 323 -15.46 -24.73 -9.64
C PRO A 323 -15.30 -24.43 -11.14
N GLU A 324 -15.72 -23.26 -11.59
CA GLU A 324 -15.65 -22.82 -12.99
C GLU A 324 -14.26 -22.35 -13.41
N ALA A 325 -13.38 -22.03 -12.45
CA ALA A 325 -12.04 -21.48 -12.68
C ALA A 325 -11.02 -22.57 -13.09
N GLN A 326 -11.37 -23.34 -14.12
CA GLN A 326 -10.50 -24.39 -14.66
C GLN A 326 -9.24 -23.80 -15.30
N LYS A 327 -8.13 -24.56 -15.34
CA LYS A 327 -6.84 -24.14 -15.87
C LYS A 327 -6.18 -22.98 -15.07
N THR A 328 -6.59 -22.78 -13.84
CA THR A 328 -5.87 -21.88 -12.91
C THR A 328 -4.44 -22.36 -12.68
N ASP A 329 -3.47 -21.44 -12.77
CA ASP A 329 -2.07 -21.65 -12.34
C ASP A 329 -1.76 -20.67 -11.19
N GLY A 330 -1.98 -21.09 -9.93
CA GLY A 330 -1.83 -20.29 -8.73
C GLY A 330 -0.55 -20.64 -7.98
N LYS A 331 0.37 -19.69 -7.83
CA LYS A 331 1.62 -19.87 -7.07
C LYS A 331 1.74 -18.81 -5.98
N GLN A 332 1.93 -19.25 -4.73
CA GLN A 332 2.09 -18.37 -3.58
C GLN A 332 3.34 -18.73 -2.80
N SER A 333 4.14 -17.74 -2.45
CA SER A 333 5.34 -17.90 -1.64
C SER A 333 5.49 -16.78 -0.61
N ASN A 334 5.80 -17.16 0.64
CA ASN A 334 6.18 -16.21 1.68
C ASN A 334 7.50 -16.63 2.33
N ASN A 335 8.52 -15.80 2.20
CA ASN A 335 9.84 -16.08 2.74
C ASN A 335 10.22 -15.03 3.78
N ASN A 336 10.69 -15.46 4.94
CA ASN A 336 10.99 -14.57 6.05
C ASN A 336 12.39 -14.80 6.61
N LEU A 337 13.12 -13.71 6.81
CA LEU A 337 14.45 -13.67 7.40
C LEU A 337 14.38 -13.02 8.79
N LEU A 338 14.70 -13.79 9.83
CA LEU A 338 14.78 -13.28 11.21
C LEU A 338 16.22 -12.91 11.52
N LEU A 339 16.48 -11.64 11.79
CA LEU A 339 17.81 -11.11 12.08
C LEU A 339 18.15 -11.14 13.59
N SER A 340 17.14 -11.26 14.44
CA SER A 340 17.29 -11.30 15.90
C SER A 340 16.49 -12.44 16.54
N PRO A 341 16.87 -12.90 17.74
CA PRO A 341 16.12 -13.93 18.48
C PRO A 341 14.73 -13.46 18.96
N GLY A 342 14.53 -12.15 19.09
CA GLY A 342 13.26 -11.57 19.55
C GLY A 342 12.24 -11.36 18.45
N ALA A 343 12.67 -11.32 17.19
CA ALA A 343 11.80 -11.20 16.04
C ALA A 343 10.97 -12.47 15.82
N ARG A 344 9.73 -12.30 15.39
CA ARG A 344 8.83 -13.42 15.10
C ARG A 344 7.98 -13.16 13.88
N VAL A 345 7.53 -14.23 13.23
CA VAL A 345 6.61 -14.19 12.10
C VAL A 345 5.56 -15.27 12.23
N ASP A 346 4.31 -14.92 11.93
CA ASP A 346 3.22 -15.86 11.71
C ASP A 346 2.89 -15.86 10.22
N THR A 347 3.04 -17.00 9.58
CA THR A 347 2.77 -17.17 8.14
C THR A 347 1.71 -18.24 7.93
N LYS A 348 0.62 -17.89 7.22
CA LYS A 348 -0.55 -18.74 7.00
C LYS A 348 -0.94 -18.71 5.51
N PRO A 349 -0.21 -19.43 4.64
CA PRO A 349 -0.66 -19.59 3.26
C PRO A 349 -1.84 -20.58 3.21
N GLN A 350 -2.90 -20.22 2.46
CA GLN A 350 -4.15 -20.99 2.36
C GLN A 350 -4.54 -21.24 0.89
N LEU A 351 -4.94 -22.46 0.59
CA LEU A 351 -5.51 -22.86 -0.70
C LEU A 351 -6.91 -23.44 -0.48
N GLU A 352 -7.92 -22.84 -1.09
CA GLU A 352 -9.29 -23.37 -1.15
C GLU A 352 -9.65 -23.61 -2.62
N ILE A 353 -9.55 -24.85 -3.07
CA ILE A 353 -9.61 -25.23 -4.48
C ILE A 353 -10.82 -26.12 -4.72
N PHE A 354 -11.72 -25.66 -5.59
CA PHE A 354 -12.95 -26.37 -5.95
C PHE A 354 -13.01 -26.75 -7.44
N ALA A 355 -11.97 -26.42 -8.23
CA ALA A 355 -11.82 -26.86 -9.62
C ALA A 355 -10.86 -28.05 -9.72
N ASP A 356 -11.05 -28.93 -10.71
CA ASP A 356 -10.31 -30.19 -10.86
C ASP A 356 -9.01 -30.04 -11.68
N ASP A 357 -9.03 -29.23 -12.74
CA ASP A 357 -7.91 -29.08 -13.67
C ASP A 357 -7.14 -27.76 -13.40
N VAL A 358 -6.33 -27.78 -12.37
CA VAL A 358 -5.56 -26.63 -11.90
C VAL A 358 -4.15 -27.01 -11.45
N LYS A 359 -3.27 -26.00 -11.37
CA LYS A 359 -1.92 -26.11 -10.85
C LYS A 359 -1.75 -25.07 -9.73
N CYS A 360 -2.01 -25.45 -8.49
CA CYS A 360 -1.89 -24.53 -7.36
C CYS A 360 -0.85 -25.04 -6.37
N THR A 361 0.04 -24.15 -5.98
CA THR A 361 1.09 -24.43 -5.01
C THR A 361 1.26 -23.26 -4.03
N HIS A 362 1.62 -23.58 -2.80
CA HIS A 362 2.06 -22.58 -1.85
C HIS A 362 3.31 -23.03 -1.09
N GLY A 363 4.07 -22.07 -0.58
CA GLY A 363 5.23 -22.33 0.26
C GLY A 363 5.46 -21.19 1.25
N ALA A 364 5.98 -21.53 2.43
CA ALA A 364 6.44 -20.55 3.39
C ALA A 364 7.76 -20.99 4.01
N THR A 365 8.67 -20.05 4.18
CA THR A 365 9.94 -20.29 4.87
C THR A 365 10.17 -19.25 5.95
N VAL A 366 10.76 -19.70 7.05
CA VAL A 366 11.25 -18.83 8.12
C VAL A 366 12.67 -19.26 8.42
N GLY A 367 13.63 -18.38 8.20
CA GLY A 367 15.04 -18.67 8.35
C GLY A 367 15.81 -17.55 9.02
N ARG A 368 17.10 -17.80 9.18
CA ARG A 368 18.11 -16.85 9.62
C ARG A 368 19.19 -16.74 8.57
N LEU A 369 20.11 -15.78 8.70
CA LEU A 369 21.26 -15.67 7.84
C LEU A 369 22.07 -16.98 7.87
N ASP A 370 22.48 -17.42 6.69
CA ASP A 370 23.29 -18.64 6.53
C ASP A 370 24.69 -18.42 7.13
N GLU A 371 24.99 -19.20 8.17
CA GLU A 371 26.28 -19.14 8.86
C GLU A 371 27.47 -19.50 7.94
N GLN A 372 27.26 -20.37 6.95
CA GLN A 372 28.32 -20.72 5.98
C GLN A 372 28.57 -19.55 5.03
N ALA A 373 27.52 -18.87 4.56
CA ALA A 373 27.67 -17.67 3.75
C ALA A 373 28.35 -16.53 4.53
N MET A 374 27.95 -16.33 5.79
CA MET A 374 28.58 -15.38 6.71
C MET A 374 30.10 -15.70 6.88
N PHE A 375 30.43 -16.95 7.19
CA PHE A 375 31.81 -17.41 7.33
C PHE A 375 32.64 -17.21 6.04
N TYR A 376 32.03 -17.52 4.89
CA TYR A 376 32.71 -17.36 3.59
C TYR A 376 33.03 -15.87 3.34
N LEU A 377 32.11 -14.95 3.53
CA LEU A 377 32.36 -13.53 3.36
C LEU A 377 33.42 -13.00 4.34
N ASN A 378 33.35 -13.41 5.61
CA ASN A 378 34.34 -13.04 6.61
C ASN A 378 35.73 -13.56 6.26
N SER A 379 35.85 -14.77 5.73
CA SER A 379 37.15 -15.36 5.28
C SER A 379 37.75 -14.62 4.08
N ARG A 380 36.97 -13.85 3.35
CA ARG A 380 37.38 -12.96 2.25
C ARG A 380 37.70 -11.54 2.69
N GLY A 381 37.69 -11.28 4.00
CA GLY A 381 38.03 -9.96 4.57
C GLY A 381 36.84 -8.98 4.65
N ILE A 382 35.62 -9.44 4.40
CA ILE A 382 34.41 -8.64 4.62
C ILE A 382 34.05 -8.73 6.09
N GLY A 383 33.93 -7.59 6.77
CA GLY A 383 33.56 -7.55 8.19
C GLY A 383 32.16 -8.14 8.47
N PRO A 384 31.93 -8.67 9.69
CA PRO A 384 30.65 -9.34 10.01
C PRO A 384 29.42 -8.50 9.75
N GLU A 385 29.43 -7.21 10.11
CA GLU A 385 28.30 -6.30 9.88
C GLU A 385 28.05 -6.07 8.39
N THR A 386 29.09 -5.82 7.61
CA THR A 386 28.96 -5.68 6.16
C THR A 386 28.45 -6.97 5.52
N ALA A 387 28.92 -8.13 5.98
CA ALA A 387 28.44 -9.43 5.50
C ALA A 387 26.94 -9.63 5.81
N ARG A 388 26.50 -9.24 7.02
CA ARG A 388 25.09 -9.24 7.42
C ARG A 388 24.24 -8.37 6.48
N ILE A 389 24.67 -7.13 6.24
CA ILE A 389 23.97 -6.20 5.33
C ILE A 389 23.86 -6.79 3.92
N LEU A 390 24.97 -7.31 3.37
CA LEU A 390 25.00 -7.86 2.02
C LEU A 390 24.05 -9.07 1.86
N LEU A 391 24.03 -9.99 2.81
CA LEU A 391 23.16 -11.16 2.77
C LEU A 391 21.69 -10.80 2.98
N THR A 392 21.42 -9.83 3.83
CA THR A 392 20.05 -9.31 4.04
C THR A 392 19.54 -8.61 2.78
N TYR A 393 20.39 -7.77 2.16
CA TYR A 393 20.07 -7.13 0.89
C TYR A 393 19.84 -8.17 -0.22
N ALA A 394 20.71 -9.16 -0.36
CA ALA A 394 20.55 -10.22 -1.36
C ALA A 394 19.22 -10.99 -1.20
N PHE A 395 18.78 -11.21 0.04
CA PHE A 395 17.47 -11.80 0.31
C PHE A 395 16.33 -10.89 -0.16
N ALA A 396 16.41 -9.57 0.09
CA ALA A 396 15.37 -8.62 -0.31
C ALA A 396 15.40 -8.34 -1.82
N ALA A 397 16.58 -8.28 -2.44
CA ALA A 397 16.78 -7.92 -3.84
C ALA A 397 15.97 -8.80 -4.81
N ASP A 398 15.83 -10.09 -4.53
CA ASP A 398 15.11 -11.04 -5.36
C ASP A 398 13.63 -10.62 -5.63
N VAL A 399 12.94 -10.05 -4.64
CA VAL A 399 11.58 -9.54 -4.88
C VAL A 399 11.59 -8.11 -5.45
N LEU A 400 12.63 -7.31 -5.17
CA LEU A 400 12.77 -5.97 -5.77
C LEU A 400 13.05 -6.03 -7.27
N GLU A 401 13.70 -7.09 -7.76
CA GLU A 401 13.93 -7.31 -9.20
C GLU A 401 12.62 -7.44 -10.00
N THR A 402 11.49 -7.70 -9.35
CA THR A 402 10.17 -7.75 -10.01
C THR A 402 9.57 -6.37 -10.28
N ILE A 403 10.20 -5.29 -9.81
CA ILE A 403 9.75 -3.92 -10.01
C ILE A 403 10.27 -3.44 -11.37
N GLU A 404 9.35 -3.18 -12.32
CA GLU A 404 9.67 -2.69 -13.65
C GLU A 404 10.02 -1.19 -13.68
N LEU A 405 9.55 -0.43 -12.69
CA LEU A 405 9.80 1.02 -12.60
C LEU A 405 11.18 1.29 -11.97
N GLU A 406 12.20 1.44 -12.80
CA GLU A 406 13.60 1.54 -12.39
C GLU A 406 13.88 2.63 -11.34
N PRO A 407 13.35 3.87 -11.42
CA PRO A 407 13.57 4.88 -10.39
C PRO A 407 13.03 4.47 -9.01
N LEU A 408 11.89 3.78 -8.98
CA LEU A 408 11.32 3.24 -7.75
C LEU A 408 12.21 2.11 -7.19
N LYS A 409 12.61 1.16 -8.04
CA LYS A 409 13.48 0.04 -7.66
C LYS A 409 14.77 0.53 -7.00
N VAL A 410 15.48 1.44 -7.65
CA VAL A 410 16.73 2.03 -7.13
C VAL A 410 16.54 2.70 -5.76
N GLN A 411 15.43 3.39 -5.56
CA GLN A 411 15.16 4.02 -4.26
C GLN A 411 14.84 2.98 -3.17
N LEU A 412 14.10 1.93 -3.50
CA LEU A 412 13.82 0.85 -2.53
C LEU A 412 15.06 0.08 -2.15
N GLU A 413 15.95 -0.19 -3.10
CA GLU A 413 17.27 -0.79 -2.83
C GLU A 413 18.10 0.04 -1.85
N LYS A 414 18.16 1.37 -2.08
CA LYS A 414 18.82 2.30 -1.15
C LYS A 414 18.18 2.28 0.24
N MET A 415 16.85 2.22 0.32
CA MET A 415 16.15 2.14 1.60
C MET A 415 16.44 0.84 2.35
N VAL A 416 16.48 -0.29 1.65
CA VAL A 416 16.83 -1.58 2.23
C VAL A 416 18.27 -1.54 2.77
N LEU A 417 19.21 -1.02 1.99
CA LEU A 417 20.62 -0.90 2.42
C LEU A 417 20.76 0.05 3.61
N ALA A 418 20.12 1.22 3.58
CA ALA A 418 20.16 2.20 4.67
C ALA A 418 19.57 1.65 5.97
N ARG A 419 18.44 0.92 5.91
CA ARG A 419 17.77 0.36 7.09
C ARG A 419 18.68 -0.52 7.95
N PHE A 420 19.63 -1.21 7.33
CA PHE A 420 20.53 -2.12 8.01
C PHE A 420 21.97 -1.58 8.17
N ALA A 421 22.23 -0.36 7.64
CA ALA A 421 23.55 0.30 7.79
C ALA A 421 23.60 1.21 9.03
N ASP A 422 22.46 1.71 9.53
CA ASP A 422 22.42 2.62 10.69
C ASP A 422 22.66 1.90 12.03
N ASP A 423 22.81 0.58 12.03
CA ASP A 423 23.19 -0.23 13.20
C ASP A 423 24.74 -0.34 13.40
N VAL A 424 25.54 0.48 12.67
CA VAL A 424 27.02 0.46 12.70
C VAL A 424 27.59 1.71 13.37
#